data_18208faba1ee00721f040f9e8ebbacc2
#
_entry.id   18208faba1ee00721f040f9e8ebbacc2
#
_cell.length_a   1.000
_cell.length_b   1.000
_cell.length_c   1.000
_cell.angle_alpha   90.00
_cell.angle_beta   90.00
_cell.angle_gamma   90.00
#
_symmetry.space_group_name_H-M   'P 1'
#
loop_
_entity.id
_entity.type
_entity.pdbx_description
1 polymer ?
#
loop_
_entity_poly.entity_id
_entity_poly.type
_entity_poly.pdbx_seq_one_letter_code
_entity_poly.pdbx_strand_id
1 'polypeptide(L)'
;MILEGENIVINTGGRPVIPNIKGIENNKNIFLSEDIMNLEKLPKTLTIIGGGYIGLEFATIYSSFGSDVTIIQNEEEFLPREDEDIVNAIRKTLGEKGIKIITGAKITEIESSTVIYNIGEGERKLESDIILLATGRRPNTDNLCVENAGISLNERGGIKTDDHLRTDAENIWAAGDVCGKLQFTYISLDDSRIILDDMNGNRGRTINNRGAFSYSVFIQPTFSRVGMNEKEAMMNNVKYRVVKLPVMAIPKAKVLRKTEGMLKALIKEDGTILGAELFCEESHEMINFMKLAIDNNIKADVIKNFIFTHPTMSESLNDLFSM
;
A
#
# COMPACT_ATOMS: atom_id res chain seq x y z
N MET A 1 32.55 1.20 -18.49
CA MET A 1 32.27 2.55 -19.06
C MET A 1 32.17 3.49 -17.87
N ILE A 2 32.90 4.62 -17.92
CA ILE A 2 32.79 5.68 -16.89
C ILE A 2 31.94 6.79 -17.51
N LEU A 3 30.99 7.32 -16.76
CA LEU A 3 30.14 8.45 -17.12
C LEU A 3 30.37 9.57 -16.11
N GLU A 4 30.43 10.80 -16.59
CA GLU A 4 30.52 12.01 -15.78
C GLU A 4 29.28 12.86 -15.99
N GLY A 5 28.76 13.44 -14.93
CA GLY A 5 27.59 14.32 -14.96
C GLY A 5 27.74 15.46 -13.96
N GLU A 6 27.27 16.65 -14.30
CA GLU A 6 27.24 17.81 -13.40
C GLU A 6 26.24 17.58 -12.27
N ASN A 7 25.13 16.89 -12.57
CA ASN A 7 24.07 16.55 -11.65
C ASN A 7 23.75 15.05 -11.75
N ILE A 8 23.60 14.39 -10.63
CA ILE A 8 23.32 12.95 -10.55
C ILE A 8 22.04 12.72 -9.75
N VAL A 9 21.12 11.93 -10.30
CA VAL A 9 19.93 11.49 -9.59
C VAL A 9 19.96 9.98 -9.42
N ILE A 10 19.93 9.50 -8.16
CA ILE A 10 19.88 8.08 -7.84
C ILE A 10 18.43 7.68 -7.69
N ASN A 11 17.92 6.84 -8.61
CA ASN A 11 16.56 6.33 -8.60
C ASN A 11 16.55 4.82 -8.94
N THR A 12 17.30 4.05 -8.16
CA THR A 12 17.49 2.59 -8.36
C THR A 12 16.35 1.76 -7.77
N GLY A 13 15.36 2.41 -7.15
CA GLY A 13 14.12 1.78 -6.68
C GLY A 13 14.31 0.93 -5.43
N GLY A 14 13.40 -0.02 -5.28
CA GLY A 14 13.39 -1.01 -4.20
C GLY A 14 13.42 -2.43 -4.75
N ARG A 15 13.76 -3.38 -3.90
CA ARG A 15 13.76 -4.81 -4.23
C ARG A 15 13.01 -5.63 -3.16
N PRO A 16 12.48 -6.80 -3.53
CA PRO A 16 11.84 -7.69 -2.56
C PRO A 16 12.78 -8.08 -1.41
N VAL A 17 12.21 -8.20 -0.22
CA VAL A 17 12.91 -8.81 0.92
C VAL A 17 12.76 -10.32 0.81
N ILE A 18 13.88 -11.04 0.81
CA ILE A 18 13.92 -12.50 0.91
C ILE A 18 14.21 -12.84 2.37
N PRO A 19 13.26 -13.45 3.10
CA PRO A 19 13.48 -13.80 4.49
C PRO A 19 14.47 -14.95 4.62
N ASN A 20 15.19 -14.97 5.73
CA ASN A 20 16.10 -16.09 6.05
C ASN A 20 15.29 -17.28 6.59
N ILE A 21 14.66 -18.03 5.70
CA ILE A 21 13.90 -19.24 6.01
C ILE A 21 14.57 -20.41 5.29
N LYS A 22 14.79 -21.50 6.00
CA LYS A 22 15.39 -22.73 5.45
C LYS A 22 14.59 -23.21 4.23
N GLY A 23 15.28 -23.52 3.13
CA GLY A 23 14.69 -24.05 1.91
C GLY A 23 14.20 -23.01 0.89
N ILE A 24 14.47 -21.72 1.10
CA ILE A 24 14.21 -20.69 0.09
C ILE A 24 15.26 -20.71 -1.02
N GLU A 25 16.52 -20.90 -0.66
CA GLU A 25 17.63 -20.84 -1.62
C GLU A 25 17.50 -21.92 -2.71
N ASN A 26 17.61 -21.49 -3.99
CA ASN A 26 17.53 -22.36 -5.16
C ASN A 26 16.20 -23.14 -5.32
N ASN A 27 15.15 -22.75 -4.63
CA ASN A 27 13.85 -23.39 -4.72
C ASN A 27 13.06 -22.87 -5.93
N LYS A 28 12.80 -23.77 -6.90
CA LYS A 28 12.14 -23.45 -8.17
C LYS A 28 10.63 -23.18 -8.06
N ASN A 29 10.02 -23.51 -6.93
CA ASN A 29 8.60 -23.27 -6.67
C ASN A 29 8.33 -21.94 -5.97
N ILE A 30 9.41 -21.21 -5.63
CA ILE A 30 9.32 -19.89 -4.98
C ILE A 30 9.51 -18.80 -6.02
N PHE A 31 8.59 -17.85 -5.99
CA PHE A 31 8.55 -16.69 -6.88
C PHE A 31 8.54 -15.39 -6.08
N LEU A 32 9.12 -14.35 -6.67
CA LEU A 32 8.98 -12.98 -6.22
C LEU A 32 7.88 -12.29 -7.05
N SER A 33 7.44 -11.11 -6.63
CA SER A 33 6.43 -10.32 -7.34
C SER A 33 6.80 -9.99 -8.80
N GLU A 34 8.08 -9.94 -9.10
CA GLU A 34 8.61 -9.66 -10.44
C GLU A 34 8.55 -10.89 -11.34
N ASP A 35 8.72 -12.08 -10.77
CA ASP A 35 8.83 -13.35 -11.52
C ASP A 35 7.46 -14.00 -11.74
N ILE A 36 6.57 -13.91 -10.75
CA ILE A 36 5.27 -14.61 -10.79
C ILE A 36 4.38 -14.15 -11.96
N MET A 37 4.57 -12.93 -12.44
CA MET A 37 3.84 -12.40 -13.60
C MET A 37 4.25 -13.04 -14.93
N ASN A 38 5.38 -13.73 -14.96
CA ASN A 38 5.92 -14.39 -16.17
C ASN A 38 5.57 -15.89 -16.21
N LEU A 39 4.68 -16.38 -15.34
CA LEU A 39 4.26 -17.77 -15.33
C LEU A 39 3.55 -18.15 -16.63
N GLU A 40 4.00 -19.22 -17.28
CA GLU A 40 3.37 -19.74 -18.50
C GLU A 40 2.05 -20.49 -18.21
N LYS A 41 1.87 -20.97 -16.98
CA LYS A 41 0.70 -21.75 -16.57
C LYS A 41 0.15 -21.20 -15.25
N LEU A 42 -1.18 -21.11 -15.19
CA LEU A 42 -1.87 -20.76 -13.96
C LEU A 42 -1.71 -21.90 -12.92
N PRO A 43 -1.17 -21.61 -11.71
CA PRO A 43 -1.13 -22.59 -10.64
C PRO A 43 -2.55 -22.90 -10.14
N LYS A 44 -2.83 -24.15 -9.79
CA LYS A 44 -4.10 -24.53 -9.16
C LYS A 44 -4.15 -24.03 -7.71
N THR A 45 -3.02 -24.13 -7.03
CA THR A 45 -2.86 -23.72 -5.63
C THR A 45 -1.69 -22.75 -5.50
N LEU A 46 -1.90 -21.64 -4.79
CA LEU A 46 -0.91 -20.59 -4.54
C LEU A 46 -0.84 -20.29 -3.05
N THR A 47 0.34 -20.44 -2.46
CA THR A 47 0.61 -19.93 -1.12
C THR A 47 1.36 -18.59 -1.21
N ILE A 48 0.85 -17.57 -0.54
CA ILE A 48 1.47 -16.24 -0.46
C ILE A 48 2.00 -16.03 0.96
N ILE A 49 3.31 -15.80 1.06
CA ILE A 49 3.96 -15.48 2.33
C ILE A 49 4.03 -13.96 2.46
N GLY A 50 3.22 -13.41 3.37
CA GLY A 50 3.06 -11.99 3.63
C GLY A 50 1.69 -11.45 3.24
N GLY A 51 0.93 -10.97 4.23
CA GLY A 51 -0.42 -10.40 4.11
C GLY A 51 -0.43 -8.87 3.90
N GLY A 52 0.66 -8.30 3.38
CA GLY A 52 0.74 -6.89 3.00
C GLY A 52 0.03 -6.61 1.67
N TYR A 53 0.02 -5.35 1.24
CA TYR A 53 -0.74 -4.90 0.06
C TYR A 53 -0.39 -5.69 -1.21
N ILE A 54 0.90 -5.93 -1.48
CA ILE A 54 1.36 -6.74 -2.63
C ILE A 54 0.78 -8.17 -2.56
N GLY A 55 0.86 -8.81 -1.40
CA GLY A 55 0.31 -10.15 -1.20
C GLY A 55 -1.19 -10.21 -1.46
N LEU A 56 -1.93 -9.19 -1.02
CA LEU A 56 -3.38 -9.09 -1.22
C LEU A 56 -3.76 -8.87 -2.69
N GLU A 57 -3.02 -8.02 -3.39
CA GLU A 57 -3.26 -7.78 -4.82
C GLU A 57 -3.04 -9.07 -5.64
N PHE A 58 -1.92 -9.76 -5.43
CA PHE A 58 -1.69 -11.05 -6.08
C PHE A 58 -2.72 -12.11 -5.67
N ALA A 59 -3.11 -12.16 -4.40
CA ALA A 59 -4.16 -13.08 -3.95
C ALA A 59 -5.46 -12.86 -4.72
N THR A 60 -5.87 -11.59 -4.89
CA THR A 60 -7.09 -11.25 -5.62
C THR A 60 -6.97 -11.58 -7.12
N ILE A 61 -5.82 -11.31 -7.75
CA ILE A 61 -5.56 -11.63 -9.15
C ILE A 61 -5.67 -13.14 -9.38
N TYR A 62 -4.90 -13.94 -8.66
CA TYR A 62 -4.82 -15.38 -8.86
C TYR A 62 -6.12 -16.10 -8.48
N SER A 63 -6.80 -15.65 -7.39
CA SER A 63 -8.13 -16.17 -7.05
C SER A 63 -9.16 -15.85 -8.15
N SER A 64 -9.11 -14.67 -8.75
CA SER A 64 -10.00 -14.30 -9.87
C SER A 64 -9.75 -15.16 -11.13
N PHE A 65 -8.52 -15.65 -11.31
CA PHE A 65 -8.19 -16.59 -12.39
C PHE A 65 -8.53 -18.05 -12.05
N GLY A 66 -8.94 -18.33 -10.81
CA GLY A 66 -9.39 -19.68 -10.39
C GLY A 66 -8.37 -20.47 -9.58
N SER A 67 -7.27 -19.87 -9.12
CA SER A 67 -6.35 -20.50 -8.16
C SER A 67 -6.97 -20.55 -6.76
N ASP A 68 -6.75 -21.65 -6.03
CA ASP A 68 -7.01 -21.73 -4.57
C ASP A 68 -5.87 -21.03 -3.84
N VAL A 69 -6.14 -19.85 -3.24
CA VAL A 69 -5.12 -18.98 -2.67
C VAL A 69 -5.15 -19.00 -1.15
N THR A 70 -3.97 -19.20 -0.54
CA THR A 70 -3.79 -19.07 0.90
C THR A 70 -2.68 -18.06 1.21
N ILE A 71 -3.00 -17.06 2.01
CA ILE A 71 -2.04 -16.09 2.55
C ILE A 71 -1.61 -16.56 3.93
N ILE A 72 -0.30 -16.60 4.19
CA ILE A 72 0.29 -16.87 5.50
C ILE A 72 1.10 -15.66 5.93
N GLN A 73 0.87 -15.18 7.15
CA GLN A 73 1.67 -14.12 7.73
C GLN A 73 2.06 -14.41 9.19
N ASN A 74 3.23 -13.93 9.59
CA ASN A 74 3.79 -14.13 10.91
C ASN A 74 3.07 -13.30 11.98
N GLU A 75 2.72 -12.05 11.65
CA GLU A 75 2.01 -11.16 12.57
C GLU A 75 0.59 -11.67 12.84
N GLU A 76 0.12 -11.48 14.06
CA GLU A 76 -1.25 -11.84 14.46
C GLU A 76 -2.28 -10.87 13.85
N GLU A 77 -1.93 -9.57 13.81
CA GLU A 77 -2.80 -8.55 13.24
C GLU A 77 -2.69 -8.52 11.70
N PHE A 78 -3.83 -8.65 11.05
CA PHE A 78 -3.94 -8.48 9.61
C PHE A 78 -4.13 -7.00 9.28
N LEU A 79 -3.33 -6.45 8.37
CA LEU A 79 -3.33 -5.03 8.00
C LEU A 79 -3.26 -4.08 9.23
N PRO A 80 -2.23 -4.16 10.07
CA PRO A 80 -2.18 -3.48 11.38
C PRO A 80 -2.24 -1.95 11.30
N ARG A 81 -2.00 -1.38 10.13
CA ARG A 81 -2.04 0.08 9.90
C ARG A 81 -3.44 0.60 9.64
N GLU A 82 -4.39 -0.27 9.29
CA GLU A 82 -5.75 0.11 8.94
C GLU A 82 -6.67 0.01 10.17
N ASP A 83 -7.80 0.68 10.11
CA ASP A 83 -8.82 0.60 11.17
C ASP A 83 -9.51 -0.76 11.17
N GLU A 84 -9.89 -1.23 12.35
CA GLU A 84 -10.40 -2.60 12.56
C GLU A 84 -11.65 -2.91 11.73
N ASP A 85 -12.56 -1.97 11.59
CA ASP A 85 -13.80 -2.15 10.82
C ASP A 85 -13.52 -2.30 9.31
N ILE A 86 -12.54 -1.57 8.77
CA ILE A 86 -12.05 -1.72 7.40
C ILE A 86 -11.38 -3.10 7.23
N VAL A 87 -10.50 -3.46 8.17
CA VAL A 87 -9.80 -4.76 8.15
C VAL A 87 -10.80 -5.92 8.15
N ASN A 88 -11.82 -5.84 8.99
CA ASN A 88 -12.88 -6.85 9.06
C ASN A 88 -13.70 -6.93 7.77
N ALA A 89 -14.02 -5.79 7.15
CA ALA A 89 -14.71 -5.75 5.87
C ALA A 89 -13.86 -6.38 4.75
N ILE A 90 -12.57 -6.06 4.67
CA ILE A 90 -11.64 -6.65 3.70
C ILE A 90 -11.51 -8.16 3.92
N ARG A 91 -11.24 -8.60 5.15
CA ARG A 91 -11.09 -10.03 5.50
C ARG A 91 -12.35 -10.83 5.12
N LYS A 92 -13.52 -10.29 5.43
CA LYS A 92 -14.80 -10.91 5.07
C LYS A 92 -14.93 -11.08 3.55
N THR A 93 -14.73 -10.00 2.81
CA THR A 93 -14.86 -9.99 1.34
C THR A 93 -13.87 -10.95 0.66
N LEU A 94 -12.61 -10.98 1.13
CA LEU A 94 -11.61 -11.92 0.60
C LEU A 94 -11.97 -13.38 0.94
N GLY A 95 -12.48 -13.64 2.15
CA GLY A 95 -12.96 -14.97 2.55
C GLY A 95 -14.15 -15.45 1.72
N GLU A 96 -15.11 -14.58 1.40
CA GLU A 96 -16.24 -14.87 0.51
C GLU A 96 -15.79 -15.21 -0.93
N LYS A 97 -14.61 -14.72 -1.34
CA LYS A 97 -13.94 -15.08 -2.61
C LYS A 97 -13.07 -16.34 -2.53
N GLY A 98 -13.08 -17.04 -1.40
CA GLY A 98 -12.32 -18.27 -1.19
C GLY A 98 -10.85 -18.07 -0.81
N ILE A 99 -10.39 -16.84 -0.62
CA ILE A 99 -9.02 -16.55 -0.19
C ILE A 99 -8.89 -16.84 1.30
N LYS A 100 -7.99 -17.76 1.67
CA LYS A 100 -7.71 -18.12 3.06
C LYS A 100 -6.62 -17.21 3.60
N ILE A 101 -6.79 -16.69 4.83
CA ILE A 101 -5.81 -15.82 5.51
C ILE A 101 -5.46 -16.43 6.86
N ILE A 102 -4.20 -16.86 7.00
CA ILE A 102 -3.63 -17.45 8.22
C ILE A 102 -2.69 -16.42 8.83
N THR A 103 -3.00 -15.95 10.04
CA THR A 103 -2.20 -14.99 10.80
C THR A 103 -1.55 -15.65 12.01
N GLY A 104 -0.52 -15.03 12.60
CA GLY A 104 0.23 -15.58 13.73
C GLY A 104 0.99 -16.86 13.37
N ALA A 105 1.31 -17.06 12.11
CA ALA A 105 1.92 -18.28 11.58
C ALA A 105 3.43 -18.08 11.35
N LYS A 106 4.26 -18.59 12.24
CA LYS A 106 5.71 -18.53 12.12
C LYS A 106 6.20 -19.62 11.15
N ILE A 107 6.62 -19.21 9.97
CA ILE A 107 7.19 -20.13 8.98
C ILE A 107 8.59 -20.51 9.42
N THR A 108 8.86 -21.82 9.46
CA THR A 108 10.13 -22.40 9.92
C THR A 108 10.96 -22.95 8.78
N GLU A 109 10.32 -23.52 7.77
CA GLU A 109 11.00 -24.17 6.65
C GLU A 109 10.10 -24.21 5.40
N ILE A 110 10.71 -24.30 4.23
CA ILE A 110 10.03 -24.60 2.97
C ILE A 110 10.72 -25.80 2.33
N GLU A 111 9.99 -26.92 2.23
CA GLU A 111 10.45 -28.16 1.59
C GLU A 111 9.82 -28.29 0.22
N SER A 112 10.57 -27.98 -0.86
CA SER A 112 10.05 -27.98 -2.23
C SER A 112 8.84 -27.03 -2.37
N SER A 113 7.62 -27.54 -2.47
CA SER A 113 6.36 -26.78 -2.58
C SER A 113 5.56 -26.74 -1.27
N THR A 114 6.13 -27.26 -0.16
CA THR A 114 5.46 -27.34 1.12
C THR A 114 6.00 -26.29 2.09
N VAL A 115 5.12 -25.42 2.59
CA VAL A 115 5.42 -24.45 3.64
C VAL A 115 5.17 -25.10 5.00
N ILE A 116 6.18 -25.15 5.87
CA ILE A 116 6.09 -25.64 7.24
C ILE A 116 6.04 -24.44 8.18
N TYR A 117 5.04 -24.39 9.02
CA TYR A 117 4.80 -23.25 9.91
C TYR A 117 4.19 -23.68 11.24
N ASN A 118 4.37 -22.86 12.27
CA ASN A 118 3.80 -23.05 13.59
C ASN A 118 2.70 -22.02 13.87
N ILE A 119 1.60 -22.47 14.46
CA ILE A 119 0.59 -21.61 15.11
C ILE A 119 0.50 -22.08 16.57
N GLY A 120 0.89 -21.21 17.51
CA GLY A 120 1.11 -21.63 18.89
C GLY A 120 2.19 -22.71 18.96
N GLU A 121 1.90 -23.83 19.63
CA GLU A 121 2.82 -24.96 19.76
C GLU A 121 2.65 -26.04 18.66
N GLY A 122 1.74 -25.81 17.71
CA GLY A 122 1.40 -26.80 16.69
C GLY A 122 2.09 -26.58 15.36
N GLU A 123 2.91 -27.55 14.90
CA GLU A 123 3.45 -27.57 13.53
C GLU A 123 2.35 -27.92 12.53
N ARG A 124 2.35 -27.20 11.41
CA ARG A 124 1.44 -27.41 10.29
C ARG A 124 2.20 -27.39 8.97
N LYS A 125 1.62 -28.04 7.96
CA LYS A 125 2.16 -28.10 6.60
C LYS A 125 1.09 -27.66 5.61
N LEU A 126 1.51 -26.86 4.63
CA LEU A 126 0.67 -26.42 3.53
C LEU A 126 1.43 -26.64 2.23
N GLU A 127 0.90 -27.52 1.38
CA GLU A 127 1.43 -27.80 0.05
C GLU A 127 0.70 -26.95 -0.98
N SER A 128 1.44 -26.43 -1.97
CA SER A 128 0.88 -25.65 -3.09
C SER A 128 1.77 -25.80 -4.32
N ASP A 129 1.21 -25.56 -5.51
CA ASP A 129 1.99 -25.62 -6.76
C ASP A 129 3.12 -24.56 -6.75
N ILE A 130 2.82 -23.38 -6.23
CA ILE A 130 3.71 -22.22 -6.22
C ILE A 130 3.61 -21.48 -4.89
N ILE A 131 4.72 -20.89 -4.49
CA ILE A 131 4.85 -20.03 -3.31
C ILE A 131 5.32 -18.64 -3.76
N LEU A 132 4.56 -17.60 -3.43
CA LEU A 132 4.94 -16.19 -3.63
C LEU A 132 5.51 -15.60 -2.34
N LEU A 133 6.71 -15.04 -2.39
CA LEU A 133 7.23 -14.21 -1.29
C LEU A 133 6.78 -12.76 -1.49
N ALA A 134 5.91 -12.31 -0.61
CA ALA A 134 5.41 -10.93 -0.51
C ALA A 134 5.74 -10.30 0.85
N THR A 135 6.94 -10.58 1.36
CA THR A 135 7.43 -10.28 2.72
C THR A 135 7.97 -8.86 2.89
N GLY A 136 7.67 -7.98 1.94
CA GLY A 136 8.06 -6.58 1.95
C GLY A 136 9.11 -6.22 0.90
N ARG A 137 9.48 -4.93 0.89
CA ARG A 137 10.48 -4.37 -0.02
C ARG A 137 11.51 -3.57 0.76
N ARG A 138 12.73 -3.51 0.27
CA ARG A 138 13.81 -2.70 0.82
C ARG A 138 14.45 -1.83 -0.25
N PRO A 139 15.09 -0.70 0.10
CA PRO A 139 15.81 0.13 -0.84
C PRO A 139 16.85 -0.66 -1.62
N ASN A 140 17.00 -0.36 -2.90
CA ASN A 140 17.99 -1.01 -3.76
C ASN A 140 19.28 -0.19 -3.77
N THR A 141 20.01 -0.25 -2.65
CA THR A 141 21.30 0.43 -2.44
C THR A 141 22.50 -0.50 -2.57
N ASP A 142 22.27 -1.81 -2.65
CA ASP A 142 23.34 -2.79 -2.75
C ASP A 142 24.16 -2.57 -4.02
N ASN A 143 25.48 -2.71 -3.89
CA ASN A 143 26.47 -2.54 -4.97
C ASN A 143 26.55 -1.13 -5.57
N LEU A 144 25.86 -0.14 -5.02
CA LEU A 144 26.02 1.27 -5.45
C LEU A 144 27.30 1.89 -4.90
N CYS A 145 27.87 1.32 -3.83
CA CYS A 145 29.06 1.84 -3.15
C CYS A 145 28.94 3.33 -2.85
N VAL A 146 27.77 3.76 -2.37
CA VAL A 146 27.43 5.18 -2.14
C VAL A 146 28.37 5.87 -1.15
N GLU A 147 29.00 5.11 -0.26
CA GLU A 147 30.02 5.55 0.67
C GLU A 147 31.26 6.14 -0.02
N ASN A 148 31.59 5.70 -1.23
CA ASN A 148 32.69 6.25 -2.04
C ASN A 148 32.42 7.69 -2.48
N ALA A 149 31.14 8.08 -2.55
CA ALA A 149 30.72 9.44 -2.84
C ALA A 149 30.41 10.25 -1.56
N GLY A 150 30.65 9.70 -0.36
CA GLY A 150 30.35 10.35 0.91
C GLY A 150 28.87 10.40 1.24
N ILE A 151 28.03 9.54 0.62
CA ILE A 151 26.58 9.49 0.83
C ILE A 151 26.26 8.51 1.96
N SER A 152 25.47 8.97 2.94
CA SER A 152 25.02 8.17 4.07
C SER A 152 23.72 7.42 3.75
N LEU A 153 23.55 6.27 4.39
CA LEU A 153 22.28 5.54 4.42
C LEU A 153 21.51 5.83 5.72
N ASN A 154 20.20 5.75 5.65
CA ASN A 154 19.32 5.82 6.81
C ASN A 154 19.16 4.44 7.48
N GLU A 155 18.45 4.37 8.61
CA GLU A 155 18.23 3.14 9.40
C GLU A 155 17.55 2.01 8.62
N ARG A 156 16.83 2.34 7.53
CA ARG A 156 16.19 1.36 6.65
C ARG A 156 17.05 0.92 5.48
N GLY A 157 18.32 1.36 5.43
CA GLY A 157 19.25 1.08 4.35
C GLY A 157 18.98 1.89 3.06
N GLY A 158 18.12 2.90 3.12
CA GLY A 158 17.87 3.82 2.01
C GLY A 158 18.84 5.01 2.02
N ILE A 159 18.99 5.66 0.88
CA ILE A 159 19.80 6.87 0.78
C ILE A 159 19.18 7.97 1.66
N LYS A 160 20.00 8.54 2.54
CA LYS A 160 19.59 9.66 3.39
C LYS A 160 19.51 10.92 2.53
N THR A 161 18.39 11.65 2.67
CA THR A 161 18.17 12.90 1.94
C THR A 161 17.56 13.96 2.87
N ASP A 162 17.82 15.22 2.52
CA ASP A 162 17.11 16.36 3.08
C ASP A 162 15.68 16.51 2.52
N ASP A 163 14.99 17.60 2.84
CA ASP A 163 13.61 17.86 2.39
C ASP A 163 13.49 18.19 0.91
N HIS A 164 14.58 18.56 0.25
CA HIS A 164 14.70 18.78 -1.20
C HIS A 164 15.25 17.57 -1.96
N LEU A 165 15.38 16.42 -1.26
CA LEU A 165 15.91 15.17 -1.78
C LEU A 165 17.40 15.21 -2.15
N ARG A 166 18.16 16.19 -1.64
CA ARG A 166 19.61 16.24 -1.74
C ARG A 166 20.23 15.20 -0.82
N THR A 167 21.29 14.55 -1.31
CA THR A 167 22.14 13.68 -0.48
C THR A 167 23.19 14.50 0.28
N ASP A 168 24.04 13.83 1.07
CA ASP A 168 25.18 14.46 1.73
C ASP A 168 26.27 14.93 0.71
N ALA A 169 26.25 14.41 -0.51
CA ALA A 169 27.18 14.79 -1.59
C ALA A 169 26.60 15.91 -2.46
N GLU A 170 27.48 16.85 -2.85
CA GLU A 170 27.11 17.97 -3.71
C GLU A 170 26.61 17.50 -5.08
N ASN A 171 25.54 18.14 -5.58
CA ASN A 171 24.92 17.83 -6.88
C ASN A 171 24.44 16.38 -7.07
N ILE A 172 24.17 15.68 -5.96
CA ILE A 172 23.59 14.33 -6.00
C ILE A 172 22.26 14.31 -5.22
N TRP A 173 21.21 13.86 -5.87
CA TRP A 173 19.87 13.65 -5.31
C TRP A 173 19.49 12.18 -5.30
N ALA A 174 18.53 11.81 -4.48
CA ALA A 174 17.90 10.48 -4.55
C ALA A 174 16.38 10.58 -4.54
N ALA A 175 15.72 9.75 -5.35
CA ALA A 175 14.27 9.76 -5.54
C ALA A 175 13.66 8.36 -5.45
N GLY A 176 12.42 8.30 -4.97
CA GLY A 176 11.61 7.09 -4.92
C GLY A 176 12.06 6.08 -3.86
N ASP A 177 11.84 4.79 -4.16
CA ASP A 177 11.98 3.70 -3.18
C ASP A 177 13.40 3.57 -2.60
N VAL A 178 14.43 4.01 -3.33
CA VAL A 178 15.82 3.98 -2.87
C VAL A 178 16.04 4.85 -1.63
N CYS A 179 15.18 5.83 -1.37
CA CYS A 179 15.22 6.66 -0.16
C CYS A 179 14.69 5.94 1.09
N GLY A 180 14.04 4.77 0.94
CA GLY A 180 13.48 4.00 2.07
C GLY A 180 12.30 4.68 2.79
N LYS A 181 11.63 5.62 2.13
CA LYS A 181 10.45 6.35 2.62
C LYS A 181 9.15 5.73 2.05
N LEU A 182 8.27 6.50 1.45
CA LEU A 182 7.06 6.03 0.77
C LEU A 182 7.42 5.35 -0.56
N GLN A 183 7.04 4.08 -0.71
CA GLN A 183 7.42 3.23 -1.86
C GLN A 183 6.25 3.12 -2.85
N PHE A 184 5.97 4.21 -3.56
CA PHE A 184 4.92 4.27 -4.58
C PHE A 184 5.42 5.03 -5.82
N THR A 185 5.04 4.58 -7.01
CA THR A 185 5.48 5.16 -8.28
C THR A 185 5.17 6.65 -8.38
N TYR A 186 3.98 7.08 -7.95
CA TYR A 186 3.59 8.50 -7.99
C TYR A 186 4.35 9.36 -6.97
N ILE A 187 4.90 8.77 -5.90
CA ILE A 187 5.81 9.46 -4.99
C ILE A 187 7.16 9.71 -5.67
N SER A 188 7.69 8.71 -6.39
CA SER A 188 8.91 8.90 -7.19
C SER A 188 8.73 9.97 -8.27
N LEU A 189 7.55 10.04 -8.89
CA LEU A 189 7.20 11.10 -9.84
C LEU A 189 7.12 12.48 -9.16
N ASP A 190 6.56 12.58 -7.96
CA ASP A 190 6.54 13.82 -7.19
C ASP A 190 7.94 14.23 -6.72
N ASP A 191 8.76 13.26 -6.31
CA ASP A 191 10.18 13.48 -5.98
C ASP A 191 10.94 14.12 -7.16
N SER A 192 10.68 13.68 -8.39
CA SER A 192 11.29 14.30 -9.57
C SER A 192 10.93 15.78 -9.72
N ARG A 193 9.70 16.18 -9.37
CA ARG A 193 9.26 17.58 -9.39
C ARG A 193 9.95 18.42 -8.31
N ILE A 194 10.18 17.83 -7.12
CA ILE A 194 10.94 18.48 -6.04
C ILE A 194 12.40 18.69 -6.47
N ILE A 195 13.04 17.66 -7.04
CA ILE A 195 14.42 17.73 -7.52
C ILE A 195 14.58 18.78 -8.63
N LEU A 196 13.67 18.79 -9.61
CA LEU A 196 13.71 19.78 -10.69
C LEU A 196 13.51 21.21 -10.18
N ASP A 197 12.64 21.42 -9.19
CA ASP A 197 12.42 22.73 -8.56
C ASP A 197 13.69 23.20 -7.82
N ASP A 198 14.34 22.30 -7.11
CA ASP A 198 15.59 22.57 -6.41
C ASP A 198 16.77 22.83 -7.38
N MET A 199 16.94 22.03 -8.45
CA MET A 199 17.95 22.23 -9.49
C MET A 199 17.80 23.59 -10.20
N ASN A 200 16.55 24.08 -10.36
CA ASN A 200 16.26 25.39 -10.94
C ASN A 200 16.44 26.55 -9.95
N GLY A 201 16.83 26.27 -8.70
CA GLY A 201 17.06 27.27 -7.65
C GLY A 201 15.80 27.86 -7.00
N ASN A 202 14.61 27.35 -7.34
CA ASN A 202 13.33 27.86 -6.81
C ASN A 202 13.11 27.45 -5.35
N ARG A 203 13.39 26.17 -5.00
CA ARG A 203 13.26 25.58 -3.67
C ARG A 203 11.88 25.76 -3.00
N GLY A 204 10.84 25.92 -3.81
CA GLY A 204 9.47 26.05 -3.32
C GLY A 204 8.83 24.74 -2.93
N ARG A 205 9.25 23.63 -3.56
CA ARG A 205 8.75 22.28 -3.31
C ARG A 205 9.65 21.48 -2.39
N THR A 206 9.01 20.76 -1.45
CA THR A 206 9.70 19.85 -0.53
C THR A 206 8.84 18.61 -0.29
N ILE A 207 9.44 17.56 0.30
CA ILE A 207 8.68 16.38 0.74
C ILE A 207 7.61 16.73 1.78
N ASN A 208 7.78 17.82 2.53
CA ASN A 208 6.86 18.22 3.61
C ASN A 208 5.64 18.98 3.10
N ASN A 209 5.69 19.58 1.90
CA ASN A 209 4.56 20.33 1.34
C ASN A 209 3.82 19.64 0.20
N ARG A 210 3.99 18.33 0.04
CA ARG A 210 3.28 17.54 -0.99
C ARG A 210 1.81 17.23 -0.66
N GLY A 211 1.31 17.69 0.49
CA GLY A 211 -0.06 17.46 0.95
C GLY A 211 -0.28 16.10 1.59
N ALA A 212 -1.52 15.74 1.82
CA ALA A 212 -1.91 14.48 2.43
C ALA A 212 -1.51 13.29 1.55
N PHE A 213 -0.95 12.27 2.17
CA PHE A 213 -0.62 11.04 1.47
C PHE A 213 -1.88 10.19 1.24
N SER A 214 -2.10 9.80 -0.01
CA SER A 214 -3.16 8.87 -0.38
C SER A 214 -2.58 7.63 -1.04
N TYR A 215 -3.24 6.49 -0.88
CA TYR A 215 -2.86 5.25 -1.54
C TYR A 215 -4.07 4.36 -1.80
N SER A 216 -3.90 3.44 -2.74
CA SER A 216 -4.89 2.42 -3.06
C SER A 216 -4.24 1.04 -3.07
N VAL A 217 -4.99 0.05 -2.62
CA VAL A 217 -4.67 -1.38 -2.69
C VAL A 217 -5.67 -1.99 -3.67
N PHE A 218 -5.16 -2.52 -4.79
CA PHE A 218 -5.97 -2.97 -5.92
C PHE A 218 -6.51 -4.40 -5.72
N ILE A 219 -7.16 -4.60 -4.57
CA ILE A 219 -8.02 -5.76 -4.32
C ILE A 219 -9.43 -5.50 -4.90
N GLN A 220 -10.34 -6.44 -4.83
CA GLN A 220 -11.72 -6.30 -5.32
C GLN A 220 -12.74 -6.48 -4.18
N PRO A 221 -13.51 -5.41 -3.86
CA PRO A 221 -13.36 -4.05 -4.39
C PRO A 221 -12.04 -3.40 -3.95
N THR A 222 -11.65 -2.29 -4.59
CA THR A 222 -10.43 -1.57 -4.24
C THR A 222 -10.56 -0.91 -2.87
N PHE A 223 -9.49 -0.97 -2.08
CA PHE A 223 -9.36 -0.20 -0.85
C PHE A 223 -8.47 1.02 -1.08
N SER A 224 -8.92 2.19 -0.65
CA SER A 224 -8.18 3.45 -0.79
C SER A 224 -8.26 4.27 0.48
N ARG A 225 -7.16 4.95 0.82
CA ARG A 225 -7.07 5.77 2.02
C ARG A 225 -6.34 7.08 1.74
N VAL A 226 -6.74 8.15 2.44
CA VAL A 226 -6.04 9.44 2.49
C VAL A 226 -6.15 10.05 3.89
N GLY A 227 -5.10 10.69 4.36
CA GLY A 227 -5.06 11.36 5.66
C GLY A 227 -5.08 10.40 6.85
N MET A 228 -5.58 10.87 8.00
CA MET A 228 -5.61 10.12 9.25
C MET A 228 -6.74 9.10 9.29
N ASN A 229 -6.48 7.93 9.86
CA ASN A 229 -7.50 7.01 10.34
C ASN A 229 -7.73 7.16 11.85
N GLU A 230 -8.65 6.37 12.44
CA GLU A 230 -8.96 6.45 13.87
C GLU A 230 -7.75 6.12 14.75
N LYS A 231 -6.95 5.09 14.39
CA LYS A 231 -5.74 4.72 15.15
C LYS A 231 -4.75 5.89 15.23
N GLU A 232 -4.51 6.55 14.11
CA GLU A 232 -3.59 7.70 14.04
C GLU A 232 -4.15 8.94 14.75
N ALA A 233 -5.45 9.19 14.63
CA ALA A 233 -6.12 10.29 15.34
C ALA A 233 -6.06 10.10 16.86
N MET A 234 -6.29 8.87 17.35
CA MET A 234 -6.15 8.52 18.76
C MET A 234 -4.71 8.69 19.27
N MET A 235 -3.72 8.17 18.52
CA MET A 235 -2.30 8.31 18.88
C MET A 235 -1.85 9.77 18.96
N ASN A 236 -2.41 10.63 18.11
CA ASN A 236 -2.09 12.05 18.08
C ASN A 236 -3.01 12.92 18.97
N ASN A 237 -3.91 12.31 19.75
CA ASN A 237 -4.88 13.00 20.62
C ASN A 237 -5.75 14.02 19.85
N VAL A 238 -6.08 13.75 18.59
CA VAL A 238 -6.93 14.60 17.77
C VAL A 238 -8.39 14.24 18.04
N LYS A 239 -9.23 15.25 18.38
CA LYS A 239 -10.68 15.03 18.51
C LYS A 239 -11.34 14.95 17.14
N TYR A 240 -12.20 13.96 16.96
CA TYR A 240 -12.91 13.71 15.72
C TYR A 240 -14.30 13.08 15.98
N ARG A 241 -15.15 13.14 14.99
CA ARG A 241 -16.31 12.27 14.81
C ARG A 241 -16.09 11.38 13.59
N VAL A 242 -16.65 10.19 13.61
CA VAL A 242 -16.59 9.23 12.50
C VAL A 242 -17.93 9.23 11.79
N VAL A 243 -17.89 9.24 10.45
CA VAL A 243 -19.05 8.96 9.60
C VAL A 243 -18.77 7.71 8.78
N LYS A 244 -19.79 6.84 8.64
CA LYS A 244 -19.67 5.55 7.95
C LYS A 244 -20.88 5.33 7.06
N LEU A 245 -20.65 4.83 5.85
CA LEU A 245 -21.70 4.46 4.90
C LEU A 245 -21.41 3.06 4.35
N PRO A 246 -22.27 2.05 4.63
CA PRO A 246 -22.16 0.74 3.98
C PRO A 246 -22.38 0.86 2.47
N VAL A 247 -21.55 0.21 1.65
CA VAL A 247 -21.65 0.26 0.18
C VAL A 247 -22.99 -0.27 -0.32
N MET A 248 -23.57 -1.22 0.36
CA MET A 248 -24.91 -1.73 0.05
C MET A 248 -26.03 -0.67 0.09
N ALA A 249 -25.80 0.48 0.73
CA ALA A 249 -26.75 1.59 0.73
C ALA A 249 -26.64 2.43 -0.55
N ILE A 250 -25.52 2.36 -1.29
CA ILE A 250 -25.20 3.20 -2.45
C ILE A 250 -25.99 2.73 -3.69
N PRO A 251 -26.81 3.60 -4.34
CA PRO A 251 -27.58 3.23 -5.52
C PRO A 251 -26.73 2.74 -6.69
N LYS A 252 -25.62 3.42 -6.99
CA LYS A 252 -24.71 3.03 -8.06
C LYS A 252 -24.07 1.65 -7.82
N ALA A 253 -23.69 1.34 -6.58
CA ALA A 253 -23.15 0.04 -6.22
C ALA A 253 -24.17 -1.09 -6.49
N LYS A 254 -25.45 -0.86 -6.21
CA LYS A 254 -26.54 -1.81 -6.54
C LYS A 254 -26.68 -2.02 -8.05
N VAL A 255 -26.61 -0.96 -8.84
CA VAL A 255 -26.62 -1.05 -10.32
C VAL A 255 -25.44 -1.88 -10.83
N LEU A 256 -24.26 -1.69 -10.27
CA LEU A 256 -23.05 -2.45 -10.60
C LEU A 256 -23.05 -3.87 -10.04
N ARG A 257 -23.94 -4.21 -9.10
CA ARG A 257 -23.93 -5.45 -8.30
C ARG A 257 -22.60 -5.64 -7.55
N LYS A 258 -22.05 -4.52 -7.04
CA LYS A 258 -20.78 -4.44 -6.30
C LYS A 258 -21.07 -3.75 -4.97
N THR A 259 -21.72 -4.46 -4.05
CA THR A 259 -22.27 -3.91 -2.82
C THR A 259 -21.43 -4.18 -1.58
N GLU A 260 -20.28 -4.83 -1.75
CA GLU A 260 -19.34 -5.14 -0.70
C GLU A 260 -18.55 -3.88 -0.29
N GLY A 261 -18.28 -3.78 1.03
CA GLY A 261 -17.40 -2.75 1.57
C GLY A 261 -18.12 -1.63 2.31
N MET A 262 -17.39 -0.57 2.55
CA MET A 262 -17.85 0.60 3.29
C MET A 262 -17.01 1.85 2.94
N LEU A 263 -17.62 3.01 3.12
CA LEU A 263 -16.96 4.31 3.12
C LEU A 263 -16.91 4.82 4.56
N LYS A 264 -15.79 5.43 4.92
CA LYS A 264 -15.54 5.99 6.25
C LYS A 264 -14.78 7.29 6.13
N ALA A 265 -15.11 8.28 6.96
CA ALA A 265 -14.34 9.51 7.06
C ALA A 265 -14.29 10.01 8.49
N LEU A 266 -13.18 10.69 8.83
CA LEU A 266 -12.96 11.35 10.09
C LEU A 266 -13.08 12.86 9.91
N ILE A 267 -13.84 13.52 10.78
CA ILE A 267 -14.17 14.94 10.68
C ILE A 267 -13.98 15.60 12.04
N LYS A 268 -13.31 16.75 12.07
CA LYS A 268 -13.26 17.61 13.26
C LYS A 268 -14.59 18.29 13.52
N GLU A 269 -14.76 18.82 14.74
CA GLU A 269 -15.94 19.58 15.14
C GLU A 269 -16.20 20.80 14.22
N ASP A 270 -15.14 21.43 13.70
CA ASP A 270 -15.21 22.57 12.77
C ASP A 270 -15.49 22.18 11.31
N GLY A 271 -15.78 20.89 11.04
CA GLY A 271 -16.05 20.37 9.72
C GLY A 271 -14.81 20.02 8.89
N THR A 272 -13.59 20.17 9.43
CA THR A 272 -12.35 19.77 8.72
C THR A 272 -12.29 18.27 8.55
N ILE A 273 -12.05 17.81 7.32
CA ILE A 273 -11.85 16.40 7.01
C ILE A 273 -10.42 16.01 7.37
N LEU A 274 -10.26 15.05 8.27
CA LEU A 274 -8.95 14.55 8.72
C LEU A 274 -8.42 13.43 7.83
N GLY A 275 -9.34 12.60 7.32
CA GLY A 275 -9.01 11.49 6.44
C GLY A 275 -10.24 10.72 6.01
N ALA A 276 -10.03 9.82 5.05
CA ALA A 276 -11.05 8.94 4.53
C ALA A 276 -10.46 7.58 4.17
N GLU A 277 -11.24 6.54 4.42
CA GLU A 277 -11.00 5.16 4.04
C GLU A 277 -12.19 4.68 3.21
N LEU A 278 -11.94 4.31 1.96
CA LEU A 278 -12.95 3.92 0.99
C LEU A 278 -12.67 2.50 0.53
N PHE A 279 -13.49 1.56 0.95
CA PHE A 279 -13.44 0.18 0.48
C PHE A 279 -14.67 -0.08 -0.38
N CYS A 280 -14.57 0.21 -1.67
CA CYS A 280 -15.67 0.09 -2.64
C CYS A 280 -15.14 0.08 -4.07
N GLU A 281 -16.01 -0.23 -5.02
CA GLU A 281 -15.72 -0.04 -6.44
C GLU A 281 -15.38 1.44 -6.72
N GLU A 282 -14.43 1.69 -7.62
CA GLU A 282 -13.94 3.03 -8.00
C GLU A 282 -13.31 3.85 -6.85
N SER A 283 -13.02 3.25 -5.69
CA SER A 283 -12.43 3.98 -4.55
C SER A 283 -11.11 4.66 -4.89
N HIS A 284 -10.31 4.07 -5.80
CA HIS A 284 -9.03 4.60 -6.27
C HIS A 284 -9.17 5.91 -7.06
N GLU A 285 -10.33 6.16 -7.69
CA GLU A 285 -10.66 7.44 -8.30
C GLU A 285 -11.24 8.41 -7.26
N MET A 286 -12.16 7.94 -6.42
CA MET A 286 -12.82 8.75 -5.41
C MET A 286 -11.82 9.34 -4.39
N ILE A 287 -10.77 8.60 -4.05
CA ILE A 287 -9.78 9.03 -3.06
C ILE A 287 -8.99 10.27 -3.51
N ASN A 288 -8.80 10.45 -4.82
CA ASN A 288 -8.15 11.65 -5.36
C ASN A 288 -8.99 12.90 -5.10
N PHE A 289 -10.32 12.78 -5.20
CA PHE A 289 -11.24 13.87 -4.84
C PHE A 289 -11.14 14.19 -3.34
N MET A 290 -11.10 13.17 -2.49
CA MET A 290 -10.91 13.34 -1.04
C MET A 290 -9.56 13.97 -0.69
N LYS A 291 -8.48 13.57 -1.39
CA LYS A 291 -7.17 14.20 -1.25
C LYS A 291 -7.22 15.68 -1.61
N LEU A 292 -7.83 16.02 -2.75
CA LEU A 292 -7.99 17.42 -3.18
C LEU A 292 -8.75 18.24 -2.13
N ALA A 293 -9.81 17.67 -1.56
CA ALA A 293 -10.60 18.32 -0.51
C ALA A 293 -9.77 18.59 0.76
N ILE A 294 -9.01 17.60 1.23
CA ILE A 294 -8.15 17.72 2.41
C ILE A 294 -7.04 18.75 2.18
N ASP A 295 -6.33 18.66 1.06
CA ASP A 295 -5.19 19.55 0.75
C ASP A 295 -5.62 21.03 0.61
N ASN A 296 -6.87 21.28 0.23
CA ASN A 296 -7.43 22.62 0.08
C ASN A 296 -8.34 23.03 1.24
N ASN A 297 -8.35 22.28 2.36
CA ASN A 297 -9.17 22.56 3.54
C ASN A 297 -10.68 22.69 3.25
N ILE A 298 -11.18 21.95 2.26
CA ILE A 298 -12.61 21.88 1.96
C ILE A 298 -13.33 21.18 3.08
N LYS A 299 -14.37 21.81 3.63
CA LYS A 299 -15.12 21.28 4.76
C LYS A 299 -16.11 20.19 4.33
N ALA A 300 -16.44 19.29 5.24
CA ALA A 300 -17.39 18.22 5.02
C ALA A 300 -18.74 18.70 4.47
N ASP A 301 -19.25 19.83 4.97
CA ASP A 301 -20.52 20.40 4.52
C ASP A 301 -20.49 20.85 3.04
N VAL A 302 -19.33 21.23 2.52
CA VAL A 302 -19.19 21.55 1.09
C VAL A 302 -19.41 20.29 0.25
N ILE A 303 -18.80 19.18 0.63
CA ILE A 303 -18.96 17.90 -0.09
C ILE A 303 -20.37 17.35 0.10
N LYS A 304 -20.92 17.45 1.31
CA LYS A 304 -22.32 17.08 1.60
C LYS A 304 -23.32 17.73 0.65
N ASN A 305 -23.10 19.00 0.29
CA ASN A 305 -24.01 19.78 -0.55
C ASN A 305 -23.53 19.91 -2.00
N PHE A 306 -22.44 19.24 -2.38
CA PHE A 306 -21.90 19.31 -3.74
C PHE A 306 -22.82 18.57 -4.72
N ILE A 307 -22.96 19.11 -5.93
CA ILE A 307 -23.75 18.47 -6.99
C ILE A 307 -22.84 17.55 -7.79
N PHE A 308 -22.91 16.26 -7.50
CA PHE A 308 -22.20 15.25 -8.27
C PHE A 308 -22.97 14.86 -9.53
N THR A 309 -22.24 14.38 -10.55
CA THR A 309 -22.85 13.73 -11.71
C THR A 309 -23.52 12.42 -11.27
N HIS A 310 -24.72 12.17 -11.78
CA HIS A 310 -25.52 10.96 -11.48
C HIS A 310 -25.64 10.05 -12.70
N PRO A 311 -25.56 8.70 -12.58
CA PRO A 311 -25.22 7.94 -11.36
C PRO A 311 -23.72 7.64 -11.30
N THR A 312 -23.06 8.00 -10.21
CA THR A 312 -21.62 7.74 -9.95
C THR A 312 -21.40 7.14 -8.56
N MET A 313 -20.24 6.53 -8.34
CA MET A 313 -19.85 6.16 -6.99
C MET A 313 -19.53 7.38 -6.13
N SER A 314 -18.97 8.44 -6.74
CA SER A 314 -18.57 9.67 -6.03
C SER A 314 -19.75 10.41 -5.40
N GLU A 315 -20.98 10.34 -5.95
CA GLU A 315 -22.16 11.01 -5.37
C GLU A 315 -22.50 10.47 -3.97
N SER A 316 -22.05 9.23 -3.64
CA SER A 316 -22.23 8.66 -2.31
C SER A 316 -21.50 9.42 -1.19
N LEU A 317 -20.56 10.31 -1.55
CA LEU A 317 -19.92 11.19 -0.58
C LEU A 317 -20.92 12.21 0.02
N ASN A 318 -21.99 12.61 -0.72
CA ASN A 318 -23.08 13.39 -0.13
C ASN A 318 -23.74 12.63 1.04
N ASP A 319 -24.03 11.34 0.83
CA ASP A 319 -24.66 10.49 1.84
C ASP A 319 -23.69 10.25 3.02
N LEU A 320 -22.41 9.95 2.73
CA LEU A 320 -21.40 9.74 3.77
C LEU A 320 -21.30 10.95 4.71
N PHE A 321 -21.23 12.17 4.15
CA PHE A 321 -21.09 13.39 4.96
C PHE A 321 -22.42 13.90 5.53
N SER A 322 -23.53 13.22 5.24
CA SER A 322 -24.86 13.47 5.83
C SER A 322 -25.14 12.63 7.08
N MET A 323 -24.27 11.65 7.40
CA MET A 323 -24.38 10.76 8.56
C MET A 323 -24.11 11.45 9.90
#